data_347881def73e2abc7f48356a06417dbd
#
_entry.id   347881def73e2abc7f48356a06417dbd
#
_cell.length_a   1.000
_cell.length_b   1.000
_cell.length_c   1.000
_cell.angle_alpha   90.00
_cell.angle_beta   90.00
_cell.angle_gamma   90.00
#
_symmetry.space_group_name_H-M   'P 1'
#
loop_
_entity.id
_entity.type
_entity.pdbx_description
1 polymer ?
#
loop_
_entity_poly.entity_id
_entity_poly.type
_entity_poly.pdbx_seq_one_letter_code
_entity_poly.pdbx_strand_id
1 'polypeptide(L)'
;MQLVFAMILLMNVYVSIALYTDQLMDQINDEQRVWATIIVYILHSYPGYRRHFGTPQERNKGFNEAVLRMMSNNPKQFRQTLRVTVSCFEALERDLWATMYPGCPPLRTLLTPGPERDAAINSHWKGFRGPRPIPTRFRDRLMQTLYYLGHGVTLNNLSDTWGETIDFRDLLVIALASMKRHVVQWPDAKQRTDVAAAFASLPLPHQTPPGAFRSCLGCIDGTFIRMIRPTKKYVPELWNCYKMFYAVQCLAVCMPNFAFTFFYTGVPGATPDATMLKFTTLYKRTWWRFVSEQTGELYYLLGDAGFGLFQWLLTPFSADQRKKLRLDPRRLRNAIVYNDVHAGARVLIEQAFGILKNRWLILKCIPTRRFKRAPTIINACVALHNYCIFHNDVWESEERDDAQGYGRKPRWLLTKPRRFRRHTHTKTGSKNAPVHNKNAAAAKRNSLAEHIRTLRNAAGHSW
;
A
#
# COMPACT_ATOMS: atom_id res chain seq x y z
N MET A 1 -18.03 -17.20 30.62
CA MET A 1 -17.69 -17.76 29.31
C MET A 1 -18.59 -17.23 28.19
N GLN A 2 -19.91 -17.26 28.33
CA GLN A 2 -20.86 -16.73 27.30
C GLN A 2 -20.70 -15.24 27.02
N LEU A 3 -20.43 -14.41 28.03
CA LEU A 3 -20.19 -12.96 27.85
C LEU A 3 -18.91 -12.67 27.06
N VAL A 4 -17.84 -13.41 27.33
CA VAL A 4 -16.56 -13.30 26.60
C VAL A 4 -16.73 -13.77 25.14
N PHE A 5 -17.52 -14.81 24.91
CA PHE A 5 -17.82 -15.30 23.55
C PHE A 5 -18.68 -14.30 22.76
N ALA A 6 -19.67 -13.69 23.40
CA ALA A 6 -20.50 -12.64 22.81
C ALA A 6 -19.67 -11.36 22.48
N MET A 7 -18.77 -10.96 23.39
CA MET A 7 -17.83 -9.86 23.14
C MET A 7 -16.87 -10.18 21.99
N ILE A 8 -16.34 -11.39 21.91
CA ILE A 8 -15.46 -11.81 20.80
C ILE A 8 -16.25 -11.81 19.47
N LEU A 9 -17.52 -12.24 19.49
CA LEU A 9 -18.38 -12.24 18.31
C LEU A 9 -18.71 -10.81 17.84
N LEU A 10 -19.07 -9.93 18.76
CA LEU A 10 -19.35 -8.52 18.51
C LEU A 10 -18.09 -7.77 18.00
N MET A 11 -16.93 -8.07 18.55
CA MET A 11 -15.67 -7.46 18.10
C MET A 11 -15.18 -8.04 16.77
N ASN A 12 -15.45 -9.33 16.46
CA ASN A 12 -15.20 -9.86 15.11
C ASN A 12 -16.11 -9.20 14.07
N VAL A 13 -17.34 -8.89 14.41
CA VAL A 13 -18.27 -8.11 13.58
C VAL A 13 -17.75 -6.67 13.44
N TYR A 14 -17.33 -6.04 14.54
CA TYR A 14 -16.81 -4.67 14.55
C TYR A 14 -15.48 -4.54 13.78
N VAL A 15 -14.53 -5.44 14.00
CA VAL A 15 -13.27 -5.50 13.23
C VAL A 15 -13.55 -5.79 11.75
N SER A 16 -14.54 -6.64 11.46
CA SER A 16 -14.96 -6.91 10.07
C SER A 16 -15.60 -5.68 9.42
N ILE A 17 -16.39 -4.91 10.18
CA ILE A 17 -16.98 -3.65 9.72
C ILE A 17 -15.92 -2.56 9.60
N ALA A 18 -14.98 -2.46 10.54
CA ALA A 18 -13.88 -1.49 10.52
C ALA A 18 -12.88 -1.75 9.37
N LEU A 19 -12.64 -3.02 9.03
CA LEU A 19 -11.87 -3.39 7.83
C LEU A 19 -12.67 -3.17 6.52
N TYR A 20 -13.98 -2.99 6.63
CA TYR A 20 -14.87 -2.79 5.49
C TYR A 20 -15.02 -1.32 5.08
N THR A 21 -14.77 -0.39 5.99
CA THR A 21 -14.90 1.05 5.73
C THR A 21 -13.70 1.81 6.30
N ASP A 22 -12.90 2.42 5.43
CA ASP A 22 -11.84 3.38 5.82
C ASP A 22 -12.40 4.51 6.73
N GLN A 23 -13.72 4.72 6.72
CA GLN A 23 -14.40 5.71 7.55
C GLN A 23 -14.44 5.34 9.05
N LEU A 24 -14.53 4.06 9.38
CA LEU A 24 -14.50 3.61 10.77
C LEU A 24 -13.08 3.60 11.33
N MET A 25 -12.07 3.40 10.48
CA MET A 25 -10.68 3.36 10.91
C MET A 25 -10.14 4.71 11.38
N ASP A 26 -10.63 5.83 10.81
CA ASP A 26 -10.29 7.19 11.27
C ASP A 26 -11.00 7.58 12.59
N GLN A 27 -12.02 6.82 13.01
CA GLN A 27 -12.79 7.05 14.24
C GLN A 27 -12.39 6.15 15.41
N ILE A 28 -11.54 5.13 15.15
CA ILE A 28 -11.05 4.22 16.20
C ILE A 28 -10.07 4.98 17.10
N ASN A 29 -10.45 5.16 18.37
CA ASN A 29 -9.57 5.78 19.37
C ASN A 29 -8.42 4.83 19.79
N ASP A 30 -7.44 5.36 20.51
CA ASP A 30 -6.24 4.60 20.92
C ASP A 30 -6.57 3.36 21.78
N GLU A 31 -7.66 3.42 22.54
CA GLU A 31 -8.13 2.31 23.37
C GLU A 31 -8.66 1.14 22.52
N GLN A 32 -9.42 1.45 21.47
CA GLN A 32 -9.91 0.45 20.51
C GLN A 32 -8.76 -0.18 19.70
N ARG A 33 -7.67 0.56 19.46
CA ARG A 33 -6.45 0.04 18.83
C ARG A 33 -5.71 -0.95 19.72
N VAL A 34 -5.66 -0.66 21.02
CA VAL A 34 -5.11 -1.58 22.03
C VAL A 34 -5.94 -2.87 22.05
N TRP A 35 -7.27 -2.76 22.05
CA TRP A 35 -8.15 -3.92 22.02
C TRP A 35 -8.02 -4.75 20.73
N ALA A 36 -7.88 -4.12 19.57
CA ALA A 36 -7.61 -4.84 18.31
C ALA A 36 -6.28 -5.62 18.37
N THR A 37 -5.26 -5.03 18.99
CA THR A 37 -3.96 -5.69 19.21
C THR A 37 -4.07 -6.84 20.21
N ILE A 38 -4.83 -6.65 21.29
CA ILE A 38 -5.12 -7.68 22.31
C ILE A 38 -5.90 -8.84 21.69
N ILE A 39 -6.83 -8.58 20.76
CA ILE A 39 -7.60 -9.64 20.09
C ILE A 39 -6.74 -10.46 19.15
N VAL A 40 -5.85 -9.83 18.39
CA VAL A 40 -4.84 -10.56 17.60
C VAL A 40 -4.00 -11.44 18.54
N TYR A 41 -3.60 -10.92 19.69
CA TYR A 41 -2.88 -11.64 20.73
C TYR A 41 -3.69 -12.80 21.32
N ILE A 42 -4.96 -12.58 21.69
CA ILE A 42 -5.86 -13.62 22.25
C ILE A 42 -6.13 -14.70 21.20
N LEU A 43 -6.37 -14.34 19.93
CA LEU A 43 -6.58 -15.30 18.84
C LEU A 43 -5.36 -16.18 18.60
N HIS A 44 -4.15 -15.66 18.79
CA HIS A 44 -2.92 -16.46 18.76
C HIS A 44 -2.69 -17.29 20.02
N SER A 45 -3.29 -16.91 21.15
CA SER A 45 -3.02 -17.46 22.48
C SER A 45 -4.05 -18.50 22.95
N TYR A 46 -5.14 -18.72 22.19
CA TYR A 46 -6.25 -19.56 22.64
C TYR A 46 -5.88 -21.06 22.66
N PRO A 47 -5.98 -21.76 23.82
CA PRO A 47 -5.60 -23.17 23.95
C PRO A 47 -6.41 -24.15 23.10
N GLY A 48 -7.63 -23.79 22.70
CA GLY A 48 -8.49 -24.57 21.79
C GLY A 48 -7.93 -24.68 20.37
N TYR A 49 -7.00 -23.81 20.02
CA TYR A 49 -6.30 -23.82 18.74
C TYR A 49 -5.36 -25.00 18.56
N ARG A 50 -4.88 -25.57 19.69
CA ARG A 50 -3.92 -26.71 19.67
C ARG A 50 -4.57 -28.07 19.38
N ARG A 51 -5.90 -28.21 19.46
CA ARG A 51 -6.57 -29.53 19.37
C ARG A 51 -6.84 -30.03 17.96
N HIS A 52 -6.62 -29.24 16.94
CA HIS A 52 -6.82 -29.66 15.53
C HIS A 52 -5.51 -29.96 14.78
N PHE A 53 -4.39 -29.87 15.45
CA PHE A 53 -3.12 -30.27 14.85
C PHE A 53 -2.80 -31.68 15.32
N GLY A 54 -2.94 -32.65 14.42
CA GLY A 54 -2.43 -34.02 14.60
C GLY A 54 -0.97 -34.00 15.10
N THR A 55 -0.55 -35.10 15.69
CA THR A 55 0.82 -35.35 16.14
C THR A 55 1.82 -34.65 15.22
N PRO A 56 2.83 -33.93 15.75
CA PRO A 56 3.84 -33.30 14.91
C PRO A 56 4.55 -34.41 14.13
N GLN A 57 4.19 -34.58 12.86
CA GLN A 57 5.08 -35.28 11.93
C GLN A 57 6.44 -34.59 12.04
N GLU A 58 7.52 -35.34 12.01
CA GLU A 58 8.89 -34.83 12.00
C GLU A 58 8.96 -33.70 10.98
N ARG A 59 9.03 -32.48 11.50
CA ARG A 59 8.98 -31.28 10.68
C ARG A 59 10.15 -31.33 9.73
N ASN A 60 9.89 -31.24 8.46
CA ASN A 60 10.95 -31.04 7.50
C ASN A 60 11.57 -29.66 7.72
N LYS A 61 12.43 -29.56 8.76
CA LYS A 61 13.14 -28.33 9.15
C LYS A 61 14.08 -27.84 8.04
N GLY A 62 14.32 -28.66 7.03
CA GLY A 62 15.33 -28.43 6.02
C GLY A 62 15.12 -27.13 5.23
N PHE A 63 13.88 -26.76 4.90
CA PHE A 63 13.66 -25.53 4.14
C PHE A 63 13.84 -24.25 4.95
N ASN A 64 13.36 -24.22 6.21
CA ASN A 64 13.60 -23.08 7.11
C ASN A 64 15.10 -22.85 7.31
N GLU A 65 15.85 -23.92 7.61
CA GLU A 65 17.29 -23.86 7.80
C GLU A 65 18.03 -23.48 6.50
N ALA A 66 17.55 -23.94 5.35
CA ALA A 66 18.11 -23.55 4.06
C ALA A 66 17.94 -22.06 3.81
N VAL A 67 16.73 -21.49 4.07
CA VAL A 67 16.48 -20.06 3.93
C VAL A 67 17.33 -19.24 4.90
N LEU A 68 17.48 -19.69 6.14
CA LEU A 68 18.36 -19.03 7.13
C LEU A 68 19.83 -19.09 6.69
N ARG A 69 20.30 -20.20 6.13
CA ARG A 69 21.65 -20.28 5.53
C ARG A 69 21.83 -19.32 4.33
N MET A 70 20.77 -19.10 3.53
CA MET A 70 20.83 -18.14 2.43
C MET A 70 21.03 -16.70 2.92
N MET A 71 20.55 -16.33 4.11
CA MET A 71 20.77 -14.98 4.66
C MET A 71 22.26 -14.64 4.75
N SER A 72 23.09 -15.59 5.18
CA SER A 72 24.55 -15.38 5.36
C SER A 72 25.33 -15.71 4.09
N ASN A 73 24.99 -16.80 3.40
CA ASN A 73 25.83 -17.37 2.36
C ASN A 73 25.42 -16.95 0.94
N ASN A 74 24.15 -16.63 0.71
CA ASN A 74 23.63 -16.26 -0.60
C ASN A 74 22.48 -15.24 -0.50
N PRO A 75 22.77 -13.97 -0.17
CA PRO A 75 21.76 -12.92 -0.02
C PRO A 75 20.89 -12.69 -1.27
N LYS A 76 21.44 -12.96 -2.48
CA LYS A 76 20.70 -12.87 -3.74
C LYS A 76 19.60 -13.92 -3.81
N GLN A 77 19.91 -15.16 -3.50
CA GLN A 77 18.93 -16.26 -3.47
C GLN A 77 17.91 -16.06 -2.33
N PHE A 78 18.32 -15.55 -1.17
CA PHE A 78 17.42 -15.16 -0.09
C PHE A 78 16.37 -14.15 -0.60
N ARG A 79 16.83 -13.10 -1.30
CA ARG A 79 15.95 -12.09 -1.89
C ARG A 79 15.01 -12.68 -2.94
N GLN A 80 15.47 -13.60 -3.77
CA GLN A 80 14.61 -14.28 -4.74
C GLN A 80 13.54 -15.15 -4.05
N THR A 81 13.90 -15.78 -2.93
CA THR A 81 13.01 -16.66 -2.16
C THR A 81 11.97 -15.88 -1.37
N LEU A 82 12.36 -14.83 -0.65
CA LEU A 82 11.45 -14.08 0.24
C LEU A 82 10.99 -12.73 -0.33
N ARG A 83 11.50 -12.36 -1.49
CA ARG A 83 11.19 -11.09 -2.19
C ARG A 83 11.59 -9.84 -1.41
N VAL A 84 12.49 -9.97 -0.44
CA VAL A 84 13.06 -8.87 0.36
C VAL A 84 14.56 -9.08 0.54
N THR A 85 15.32 -7.98 0.65
CA THR A 85 16.74 -8.06 1.02
C THR A 85 16.88 -8.51 2.48
N VAL A 86 18.04 -9.03 2.85
CA VAL A 86 18.32 -9.45 4.23
C VAL A 86 18.13 -8.28 5.21
N SER A 87 18.67 -7.11 4.89
CA SER A 87 18.52 -5.90 5.72
C SER A 87 17.07 -5.45 5.89
N CYS A 88 16.26 -5.53 4.81
CA CYS A 88 14.84 -5.22 4.87
C CYS A 88 14.07 -6.26 5.70
N PHE A 89 14.43 -7.56 5.60
CA PHE A 89 13.85 -8.63 6.40
C PHE A 89 14.11 -8.44 7.90
N GLU A 90 15.36 -8.18 8.28
CA GLU A 90 15.73 -7.94 9.68
C GLU A 90 15.04 -6.72 10.28
N ALA A 91 14.90 -5.64 9.49
CA ALA A 91 14.14 -4.47 9.91
C ALA A 91 12.65 -4.79 10.09
N LEU A 92 12.05 -5.51 9.13
CA LEU A 92 10.65 -5.92 9.17
C LEU A 92 10.35 -6.85 10.35
N GLU A 93 11.23 -7.82 10.58
CA GLU A 93 11.15 -8.75 11.70
C GLU A 93 11.16 -8.02 13.05
N ARG A 94 12.11 -7.09 13.23
CA ARG A 94 12.23 -6.25 14.43
C ARG A 94 10.98 -5.38 14.65
N ASP A 95 10.53 -4.70 13.62
CA ASP A 95 9.44 -3.72 13.75
C ASP A 95 8.09 -4.40 13.95
N LEU A 96 7.84 -5.54 13.30
CA LEU A 96 6.66 -6.37 13.53
C LEU A 96 6.67 -6.98 14.92
N TRP A 97 7.81 -7.51 15.38
CA TRP A 97 7.92 -8.06 16.72
C TRP A 97 7.60 -7.01 17.79
N ALA A 98 8.21 -5.83 17.69
CA ALA A 98 7.96 -4.73 18.62
C ALA A 98 6.49 -4.24 18.59
N THR A 99 5.84 -4.32 17.43
CA THR A 99 4.42 -3.94 17.28
C THR A 99 3.49 -5.00 17.86
N MET A 100 3.76 -6.28 17.63
CA MET A 100 2.90 -7.38 18.05
C MET A 100 3.09 -7.73 19.54
N TYR A 101 4.28 -7.51 20.07
CA TYR A 101 4.68 -7.86 21.44
C TYR A 101 5.29 -6.64 22.16
N PRO A 102 4.50 -5.59 22.41
CA PRO A 102 4.99 -4.39 23.08
C PRO A 102 5.48 -4.73 24.48
N GLY A 103 6.68 -4.25 24.82
CA GLY A 103 7.34 -4.53 26.10
C GLY A 103 8.14 -5.83 26.15
N CYS A 104 8.05 -6.71 25.15
CA CYS A 104 8.95 -7.87 25.08
C CYS A 104 10.39 -7.45 24.74
N PRO A 105 11.39 -8.22 25.21
CA PRO A 105 12.77 -8.01 24.82
C PRO A 105 12.94 -8.03 23.30
N PRO A 106 13.97 -7.35 22.75
CA PRO A 106 14.25 -7.34 21.33
C PRO A 106 14.36 -8.78 20.78
N LEU A 107 13.74 -9.02 19.64
CA LEU A 107 13.71 -10.36 19.03
C LEU A 107 15.12 -10.92 18.81
N ARG A 108 16.06 -10.06 18.37
CA ARG A 108 17.47 -10.45 18.17
C ARG A 108 18.09 -11.03 19.43
N THR A 109 17.90 -10.39 20.58
CA THR A 109 18.37 -10.88 21.88
C THR A 109 17.79 -12.27 22.20
N LEU A 110 16.50 -12.47 21.90
CA LEU A 110 15.81 -13.74 22.15
C LEU A 110 16.20 -14.86 21.18
N LEU A 111 16.69 -14.53 20.00
CA LEU A 111 17.14 -15.49 18.99
C LEU A 111 18.62 -15.87 19.13
N THR A 112 19.43 -15.01 19.75
CA THR A 112 20.88 -15.26 19.93
C THR A 112 21.08 -16.04 21.21
N PRO A 113 21.59 -17.30 21.18
CA PRO A 113 21.93 -18.04 22.39
C PRO A 113 23.01 -17.33 23.21
N GLY A 114 22.85 -17.28 24.53
CA GLY A 114 23.84 -16.67 25.42
C GLY A 114 23.25 -16.09 26.70
N PRO A 115 24.10 -15.61 27.62
CA PRO A 115 23.64 -15.09 28.91
C PRO A 115 22.69 -13.92 28.84
N GLU A 116 22.80 -13.06 27.81
CA GLU A 116 21.88 -11.93 27.59
C GLU A 116 20.46 -12.42 27.29
N ARG A 117 20.30 -13.46 26.48
CA ARG A 117 19.02 -14.10 26.21
C ARG A 117 18.40 -14.67 27.48
N ASP A 118 19.19 -15.40 28.26
CA ASP A 118 18.72 -16.06 29.49
C ASP A 118 18.34 -15.02 30.54
N ALA A 119 19.11 -13.94 30.67
CA ALA A 119 18.78 -12.81 31.52
C ALA A 119 17.48 -12.11 31.08
N ALA A 120 17.32 -11.85 29.77
CA ALA A 120 16.14 -11.24 29.21
C ALA A 120 14.88 -12.11 29.40
N ILE A 121 15.00 -13.43 29.21
CA ILE A 121 13.95 -14.41 29.48
C ILE A 121 13.58 -14.40 30.95
N ASN A 122 14.54 -14.48 31.85
CA ASN A 122 14.31 -14.56 33.29
C ASN A 122 13.71 -13.25 33.84
N SER A 123 14.16 -12.09 33.40
CA SER A 123 13.66 -10.80 33.87
C SER A 123 12.26 -10.50 33.38
N HIS A 124 11.99 -10.73 32.09
CA HIS A 124 10.72 -10.34 31.45
C HIS A 124 9.60 -11.34 31.70
N TRP A 125 9.94 -12.67 31.75
CA TRP A 125 8.94 -13.74 31.86
C TRP A 125 8.72 -14.25 33.27
N LYS A 126 9.45 -13.74 34.26
CA LYS A 126 9.25 -14.05 35.66
C LYS A 126 7.85 -13.58 36.08
N GLY A 127 6.99 -14.54 36.43
CA GLY A 127 5.60 -14.24 36.83
C GLY A 127 4.60 -14.07 35.67
N PHE A 128 5.00 -14.18 34.41
CA PHE A 128 4.11 -14.10 33.27
C PHE A 128 3.16 -15.31 33.19
N ARG A 129 1.84 -15.10 33.32
CA ARG A 129 0.82 -16.15 33.35
C ARG A 129 0.17 -16.45 31.98
N GLY A 130 0.57 -15.75 30.90
CA GLY A 130 0.06 -15.92 29.54
C GLY A 130 0.92 -16.84 28.67
N PRO A 131 0.42 -17.19 27.46
CA PRO A 131 1.22 -17.91 26.47
C PRO A 131 2.37 -17.02 25.99
N ARG A 132 3.59 -17.52 26.13
CA ARG A 132 4.81 -16.81 25.72
C ARG A 132 4.96 -16.88 24.21
N PRO A 133 5.28 -15.76 23.51
CA PRO A 133 5.62 -15.82 22.11
C PRO A 133 6.93 -16.61 21.94
N ILE A 134 6.99 -17.43 20.90
CA ILE A 134 8.17 -18.22 20.55
C ILE A 134 8.93 -17.48 19.44
N PRO A 135 10.11 -16.91 19.71
CA PRO A 135 10.87 -16.10 18.76
C PRO A 135 11.17 -16.81 17.44
N THR A 136 11.64 -18.05 17.50
CA THR A 136 11.93 -18.86 16.31
C THR A 136 10.68 -19.11 15.47
N ARG A 137 9.55 -19.43 16.11
CA ARG A 137 8.28 -19.64 15.41
C ARG A 137 7.78 -18.36 14.76
N PHE A 138 7.97 -17.19 15.38
CA PHE A 138 7.64 -15.91 14.78
C PHE A 138 8.44 -15.67 13.50
N ARG A 139 9.76 -15.87 13.53
CA ARG A 139 10.65 -15.77 12.36
C ARG A 139 10.20 -16.72 11.24
N ASP A 140 9.96 -17.98 11.57
CA ASP A 140 9.47 -18.99 10.62
C ASP A 140 8.16 -18.55 9.97
N ARG A 141 7.20 -18.04 10.75
CA ARG A 141 5.92 -17.56 10.23
C ARG A 141 6.07 -16.32 9.35
N LEU A 142 7.03 -15.45 9.66
CA LEU A 142 7.33 -14.30 8.80
C LEU A 142 7.91 -14.77 7.46
N MET A 143 8.87 -15.67 7.46
CA MET A 143 9.43 -16.24 6.22
C MET A 143 8.34 -16.93 5.37
N GLN A 144 7.51 -17.77 5.98
CA GLN A 144 6.39 -18.44 5.33
C GLN A 144 5.39 -17.45 4.72
N THR A 145 5.11 -16.36 5.45
CA THR A 145 4.20 -15.30 4.98
C THR A 145 4.77 -14.57 3.78
N LEU A 146 6.04 -14.18 3.82
CA LEU A 146 6.71 -13.53 2.70
C LEU A 146 6.78 -14.44 1.47
N TYR A 147 7.08 -15.73 1.67
CA TYR A 147 7.07 -16.72 0.60
C TYR A 147 5.67 -16.87 -0.02
N TYR A 148 4.63 -17.00 0.81
CA TYR A 148 3.23 -17.07 0.37
C TYR A 148 2.84 -15.87 -0.48
N LEU A 149 3.12 -14.66 -0.02
CA LEU A 149 2.79 -13.42 -0.73
C LEU A 149 3.66 -13.24 -1.99
N GLY A 150 4.95 -13.59 -1.88
CA GLY A 150 5.94 -13.41 -2.95
C GLY A 150 5.75 -14.34 -4.14
N HIS A 151 5.30 -15.58 -3.89
CA HIS A 151 5.17 -16.59 -4.95
C HIS A 151 3.73 -16.85 -5.37
N GLY A 152 2.73 -16.38 -4.60
CA GLY A 152 1.32 -16.60 -4.94
C GLY A 152 0.88 -18.06 -4.86
N VAL A 153 1.55 -18.85 -4.04
CA VAL A 153 1.26 -20.28 -3.85
C VAL A 153 -0.05 -20.48 -3.07
N THR A 154 -0.64 -21.66 -3.21
CA THR A 154 -1.76 -22.07 -2.33
C THR A 154 -1.25 -22.44 -0.94
N LEU A 155 -2.14 -22.51 0.04
CA LEU A 155 -1.76 -22.94 1.40
C LEU A 155 -1.29 -24.40 1.41
N ASN A 156 -1.82 -25.26 0.54
CA ASN A 156 -1.36 -26.64 0.41
C ASN A 156 0.07 -26.69 -0.11
N ASN A 157 0.36 -26.00 -1.21
CA ASN A 157 1.72 -25.93 -1.75
C ASN A 157 2.71 -25.29 -0.75
N LEU A 158 2.24 -24.31 0.04
CA LEU A 158 3.03 -23.75 1.11
C LEU A 158 3.34 -24.79 2.18
N SER A 159 2.34 -25.59 2.60
CA SER A 159 2.51 -26.68 3.55
C SER A 159 3.49 -27.74 3.05
N ASP A 160 3.38 -28.10 1.76
CA ASP A 160 4.27 -29.08 1.13
C ASP A 160 5.73 -28.58 1.11
N THR A 161 5.94 -27.31 0.79
CA THR A 161 7.28 -26.71 0.75
C THR A 161 7.92 -26.62 2.13
N TRP A 162 7.13 -26.26 3.16
CA TRP A 162 7.64 -26.02 4.52
C TRP A 162 7.52 -27.23 5.44
N GLY A 163 6.98 -28.36 4.93
CA GLY A 163 6.87 -29.62 5.64
C GLY A 163 5.96 -29.61 6.86
N GLU A 164 5.01 -28.67 6.94
CA GLU A 164 4.03 -28.58 8.01
C GLU A 164 2.69 -28.08 7.52
N THR A 165 1.58 -28.48 8.17
CA THR A 165 0.25 -27.94 7.86
C THR A 165 0.16 -26.49 8.27
N ILE A 166 -0.15 -25.61 7.31
CA ILE A 166 -0.24 -24.15 7.52
C ILE A 166 -1.68 -23.70 7.27
N ASP A 167 -2.30 -23.07 8.26
CA ASP A 167 -3.57 -22.35 8.08
C ASP A 167 -3.27 -20.87 7.79
N PHE A 168 -4.16 -20.20 7.07
CA PHE A 168 -4.07 -18.76 6.81
C PHE A 168 -3.91 -17.93 8.09
N ARG A 169 -4.49 -18.39 9.18
CA ARG A 169 -4.41 -17.73 10.50
C ARG A 169 -3.02 -17.84 11.15
N ASP A 170 -2.22 -18.81 10.73
CA ASP A 170 -0.84 -18.97 11.21
C ASP A 170 0.10 -17.96 10.56
N LEU A 171 -0.29 -17.38 9.43
CA LEU A 171 0.49 -16.40 8.70
C LEU A 171 0.33 -14.99 9.29
N LEU A 172 1.38 -14.20 9.20
CA LEU A 172 1.39 -12.81 9.71
C LEU A 172 0.72 -11.81 8.74
N VAL A 173 -0.18 -12.27 7.88
CA VAL A 173 -0.84 -11.42 6.85
C VAL A 173 -1.64 -10.29 7.49
N ILE A 174 -2.36 -10.56 8.59
CA ILE A 174 -3.15 -9.55 9.29
C ILE A 174 -2.26 -8.49 9.93
N ALA A 175 -1.14 -8.92 10.56
CA ALA A 175 -0.18 -7.98 11.16
C ALA A 175 0.43 -7.07 10.10
N LEU A 176 0.86 -7.62 8.96
CA LEU A 176 1.36 -6.85 7.82
C LEU A 176 0.29 -5.91 7.26
N ALA A 177 -0.95 -6.37 7.10
CA ALA A 177 -2.05 -5.52 6.63
C ALA A 177 -2.31 -4.34 7.57
N SER A 178 -2.18 -4.53 8.88
CA SER A 178 -2.35 -3.47 9.86
C SER A 178 -1.23 -2.42 9.81
N MET A 179 -0.04 -2.78 9.33
CA MET A 179 1.06 -1.83 9.11
C MET A 179 0.74 -0.80 8.02
N LYS A 180 -0.18 -1.11 7.10
CA LYS A 180 -0.57 -0.18 6.01
C LYS A 180 -0.86 1.22 6.54
N ARG A 181 -1.58 1.35 7.65
CA ARG A 181 -1.93 2.65 8.28
C ARG A 181 -0.71 3.49 8.69
N HIS A 182 0.45 2.86 8.88
CA HIS A 182 1.69 3.53 9.27
C HIS A 182 2.60 3.84 8.09
N VAL A 183 2.55 3.05 7.03
CA VAL A 183 3.43 3.19 5.87
C VAL A 183 2.72 3.78 4.64
N VAL A 184 1.39 3.75 4.58
CA VAL A 184 0.58 4.39 3.54
C VAL A 184 -0.13 5.57 4.16
N GLN A 185 0.51 6.73 4.13
CA GLN A 185 0.00 7.94 4.75
C GLN A 185 -0.02 9.08 3.75
N TRP A 186 -1.05 9.94 3.86
CA TRP A 186 -1.09 11.17 3.12
C TRP A 186 0.03 12.10 3.61
N PRO A 187 0.78 12.77 2.70
CA PRO A 187 1.90 13.61 3.08
C PRO A 187 1.44 14.78 3.98
N ASP A 188 2.19 15.05 5.05
CA ASP A 188 2.02 16.22 5.89
C ASP A 188 2.40 17.52 5.15
N ALA A 189 2.23 18.68 5.78
CA ALA A 189 2.47 19.99 5.15
C ALA A 189 3.87 20.11 4.54
N LYS A 190 4.91 19.66 5.26
CA LYS A 190 6.29 19.70 4.78
C LYS A 190 6.52 18.71 3.65
N GLN A 191 6.05 17.48 3.82
CA GLN A 191 6.16 16.43 2.81
C GLN A 191 5.43 16.78 1.52
N ARG A 192 4.30 17.53 1.58
CA ARG A 192 3.60 18.02 0.38
C ARG A 192 4.49 18.91 -0.47
N THR A 193 5.23 19.81 0.15
CA THR A 193 6.19 20.67 -0.56
C THR A 193 7.30 19.83 -1.21
N ASP A 194 7.85 18.86 -0.47
CA ASP A 194 8.91 17.98 -0.98
C ASP A 194 8.40 17.11 -2.15
N VAL A 195 7.18 16.57 -2.05
CA VAL A 195 6.55 15.78 -3.11
C VAL A 195 6.28 16.63 -4.35
N ALA A 196 5.77 17.84 -4.18
CA ALA A 196 5.50 18.76 -5.29
C ALA A 196 6.80 19.18 -5.98
N ALA A 197 7.87 19.45 -5.23
CA ALA A 197 9.19 19.72 -5.79
C ALA A 197 9.75 18.51 -6.55
N ALA A 198 9.54 17.31 -6.03
CA ALA A 198 9.94 16.08 -6.70
C ALA A 198 9.18 15.88 -8.02
N PHE A 199 7.89 16.16 -8.11
CA PHE A 199 7.14 16.13 -9.36
C PHE A 199 7.62 17.20 -10.35
N ALA A 200 7.98 18.39 -9.87
CA ALA A 200 8.49 19.46 -10.70
C ALA A 200 9.85 19.15 -11.34
N SER A 201 10.68 18.34 -10.67
CA SER A 201 12.04 17.99 -11.13
C SER A 201 12.13 16.65 -11.87
N LEU A 202 11.03 15.89 -11.98
CA LEU A 202 11.03 14.56 -12.58
C LEU A 202 11.29 14.64 -14.09
N PRO A 203 12.24 13.84 -14.59
CA PRO A 203 12.37 13.61 -16.03
C PRO A 203 11.23 12.69 -16.48
N LEU A 204 10.13 13.28 -16.89
CA LEU A 204 8.97 12.55 -17.41
C LEU A 204 9.08 12.36 -18.93
N PRO A 205 8.45 11.28 -19.49
CA PRO A 205 8.37 11.08 -20.93
C PRO A 205 7.69 12.24 -21.67
N HIS A 206 7.73 12.19 -23.00
CA HIS A 206 7.04 13.16 -23.87
C HIS A 206 7.55 14.60 -23.74
N GLN A 207 8.87 14.78 -23.58
CA GLN A 207 9.49 16.12 -23.50
C GLN A 207 8.81 17.01 -22.45
N THR A 208 8.48 16.42 -21.30
CA THR A 208 7.89 17.16 -20.20
C THR A 208 8.89 18.18 -19.66
N PRO A 209 8.59 19.47 -19.71
CA PRO A 209 9.55 20.47 -19.23
C PRO A 209 9.64 20.43 -17.70
N PRO A 210 10.83 20.71 -17.12
CA PRO A 210 10.97 20.91 -15.68
C PRO A 210 9.97 21.96 -15.16
N GLY A 211 9.39 21.71 -14.00
CA GLY A 211 8.38 22.62 -13.41
C GLY A 211 6.95 22.45 -13.94
N ALA A 212 6.72 21.54 -14.90
CA ALA A 212 5.39 21.30 -15.45
C ALA A 212 4.34 21.00 -14.38
N PHE A 213 4.68 20.20 -13.37
CA PHE A 213 3.76 19.73 -12.33
C PHE A 213 4.18 20.17 -10.91
N ARG A 214 4.56 21.45 -10.75
CA ARG A 214 5.10 22.02 -9.50
C ARG A 214 4.19 21.93 -8.27
N SER A 215 2.88 21.70 -8.46
CA SER A 215 1.91 21.57 -7.35
C SER A 215 1.19 20.21 -7.38
N CYS A 216 1.79 19.21 -8.04
CA CYS A 216 1.26 17.84 -8.08
C CYS A 216 1.69 17.07 -6.83
N LEU A 217 0.73 16.36 -6.19
CA LEU A 217 1.01 15.48 -5.05
C LEU A 217 0.99 14.00 -5.41
N GLY A 218 0.56 13.63 -6.61
CA GLY A 218 0.51 12.23 -7.00
C GLY A 218 -0.30 11.97 -8.25
N CYS A 219 -0.14 10.76 -8.75
CA CYS A 219 -0.99 10.20 -9.79
C CYS A 219 -1.97 9.22 -9.17
N ILE A 220 -3.26 9.35 -9.50
CA ILE A 220 -4.33 8.47 -9.02
C ILE A 220 -4.81 7.58 -10.16
N ASP A 221 -4.97 6.29 -9.88
CA ASP A 221 -5.56 5.34 -10.83
C ASP A 221 -6.18 4.15 -10.12
N GLY A 222 -7.06 3.43 -10.85
CA GLY A 222 -7.64 2.17 -10.43
C GLY A 222 -6.83 0.98 -10.92
N THR A 223 -6.87 -0.12 -10.16
CA THR A 223 -6.29 -1.38 -10.63
C THR A 223 -7.11 -2.58 -10.16
N PHE A 224 -7.18 -3.61 -11.01
CA PHE A 224 -7.81 -4.88 -10.66
C PHE A 224 -6.79 -5.85 -10.08
N ILE A 225 -7.15 -6.47 -8.97
CA ILE A 225 -6.43 -7.61 -8.41
C ILE A 225 -7.29 -8.85 -8.64
N ARG A 226 -6.81 -9.74 -9.53
CA ARG A 226 -7.53 -10.95 -9.89
C ARG A 226 -7.70 -11.87 -8.67
N MET A 227 -8.83 -12.55 -8.60
CA MET A 227 -9.10 -13.58 -7.60
C MET A 227 -9.85 -14.76 -8.23
N ILE A 228 -9.83 -15.91 -7.57
CA ILE A 228 -10.66 -17.03 -7.97
C ILE A 228 -12.14 -16.71 -7.72
N ARG A 229 -13.05 -17.36 -8.47
CA ARG A 229 -14.49 -17.13 -8.37
C ARG A 229 -14.96 -17.18 -6.91
N PRO A 230 -15.60 -16.09 -6.39
CA PRO A 230 -16.18 -16.08 -5.05
C PRO A 230 -17.29 -17.13 -4.91
N THR A 231 -17.61 -17.51 -3.67
CA THR A 231 -18.74 -18.40 -3.41
C THR A 231 -20.08 -17.70 -3.72
N LYS A 232 -21.12 -18.46 -4.08
CA LYS A 232 -22.44 -17.91 -4.50
C LYS A 232 -23.02 -16.86 -3.54
N LYS A 233 -22.80 -16.99 -2.23
CA LYS A 233 -23.30 -16.02 -1.24
C LYS A 233 -22.75 -14.60 -1.39
N TYR A 234 -21.68 -14.40 -2.15
CA TYR A 234 -21.05 -13.09 -2.40
C TYR A 234 -21.41 -12.52 -3.77
N VAL A 235 -22.45 -13.04 -4.41
CA VAL A 235 -22.94 -12.57 -5.72
C VAL A 235 -21.77 -12.44 -6.70
N PRO A 236 -21.24 -13.57 -7.22
CA PRO A 236 -20.01 -13.57 -8.04
C PRO A 236 -20.03 -12.60 -9.22
N GLU A 237 -21.22 -12.30 -9.74
CA GLU A 237 -21.46 -11.40 -10.89
C GLU A 237 -20.94 -9.98 -10.63
N LEU A 238 -21.04 -9.48 -9.40
CA LEU A 238 -20.52 -8.17 -9.00
C LEU A 238 -18.98 -8.11 -9.03
N TRP A 239 -18.32 -9.27 -8.97
CA TRP A 239 -16.86 -9.36 -8.97
C TRP A 239 -16.26 -9.53 -10.35
N ASN A 240 -17.09 -9.78 -11.37
CA ASN A 240 -16.63 -9.89 -12.76
C ASN A 240 -16.38 -8.49 -13.32
N CYS A 241 -15.11 -8.14 -13.56
CA CYS A 241 -14.76 -6.86 -14.14
C CYS A 241 -14.96 -6.86 -15.68
N TYR A 242 -14.88 -5.69 -16.30
CA TYR A 242 -15.03 -5.55 -17.76
C TYR A 242 -13.98 -6.34 -18.57
N LYS A 243 -12.88 -6.75 -17.94
CA LYS A 243 -11.85 -7.61 -18.53
C LYS A 243 -12.18 -9.10 -18.45
N MET A 244 -13.43 -9.45 -18.09
CA MET A 244 -13.95 -10.83 -18.06
C MET A 244 -13.25 -11.77 -17.06
N PHE A 245 -12.85 -11.26 -15.89
CA PHE A 245 -12.36 -12.07 -14.78
C PHE A 245 -12.84 -11.53 -13.43
N TYR A 246 -12.84 -12.40 -12.41
CA TYR A 246 -13.20 -12.01 -11.05
C TYR A 246 -12.08 -11.21 -10.41
N ALA A 247 -12.38 -10.04 -9.88
CA ALA A 247 -11.40 -9.14 -9.30
C ALA A 247 -11.91 -8.36 -8.11
N VAL A 248 -10.98 -7.97 -7.25
CA VAL A 248 -11.13 -6.86 -6.32
C VAL A 248 -10.58 -5.62 -6.99
N GLN A 249 -11.38 -4.54 -7.00
CA GLN A 249 -10.92 -3.25 -7.48
C GLN A 249 -10.19 -2.51 -6.36
N CYS A 250 -9.12 -1.82 -6.75
CA CYS A 250 -8.31 -1.01 -5.88
C CYS A 250 -8.13 0.37 -6.50
N LEU A 251 -8.07 1.40 -5.66
CA LEU A 251 -7.77 2.79 -6.04
C LEU A 251 -6.56 3.25 -5.25
N ALA A 252 -5.57 3.84 -5.91
CA ALA A 252 -4.36 4.28 -5.26
C ALA A 252 -3.88 5.64 -5.75
N VAL A 253 -3.11 6.33 -4.90
CA VAL A 253 -2.31 7.50 -5.26
C VAL A 253 -0.85 7.15 -5.01
N CYS A 254 0.02 7.38 -5.98
CA CYS A 254 1.46 7.20 -5.83
C CYS A 254 2.24 8.51 -5.94
N MET A 255 3.38 8.54 -5.24
CA MET A 255 4.42 9.57 -5.37
C MET A 255 5.40 9.22 -6.49
N PRO A 256 6.32 10.15 -6.84
CA PRO A 256 7.36 9.92 -7.82
C PRO A 256 8.28 8.72 -7.55
N ASN A 257 8.45 8.34 -6.29
CA ASN A 257 9.24 7.17 -5.85
C ASN A 257 8.46 5.85 -5.88
N PHE A 258 7.26 5.84 -6.49
CA PHE A 258 6.35 4.70 -6.56
C PHE A 258 5.73 4.28 -5.22
N ALA A 259 5.98 4.96 -4.10
CA ALA A 259 5.30 4.70 -2.85
C ALA A 259 3.85 5.20 -2.91
N PHE A 260 2.94 4.42 -2.33
CA PHE A 260 1.53 4.80 -2.24
C PHE A 260 1.30 5.71 -1.03
N THR A 261 0.69 6.86 -1.25
CA THR A 261 0.23 7.77 -0.20
C THR A 261 -1.22 7.52 0.19
N PHE A 262 -1.95 6.87 -0.70
CA PHE A 262 -3.33 6.46 -0.51
C PHE A 262 -3.58 5.14 -1.20
N PHE A 263 -4.30 4.24 -0.55
CA PHE A 263 -4.68 2.95 -1.12
C PHE A 263 -6.02 2.47 -0.54
N TYR A 264 -7.00 2.33 -1.39
CA TYR A 264 -8.34 1.84 -1.05
C TYR A 264 -8.63 0.54 -1.79
N THR A 265 -9.23 -0.45 -1.11
CA THR A 265 -9.50 -1.78 -1.67
C THR A 265 -10.73 -2.40 -1.02
N GLY A 266 -11.19 -3.53 -1.57
CA GLY A 266 -12.32 -4.27 -1.05
C GLY A 266 -13.63 -4.01 -1.81
N VAL A 267 -13.56 -3.31 -2.93
CA VAL A 267 -14.70 -3.04 -3.79
C VAL A 267 -14.78 -4.10 -4.90
N PRO A 268 -15.99 -4.55 -5.29
CA PRO A 268 -16.18 -5.48 -6.39
C PRO A 268 -15.64 -4.98 -7.72
N GLY A 269 -15.07 -5.88 -8.54
CA GLY A 269 -14.45 -5.55 -9.82
C GLY A 269 -15.36 -4.91 -10.88
N ALA A 270 -16.69 -5.06 -10.76
CA ALA A 270 -17.64 -4.39 -11.65
C ALA A 270 -17.81 -2.88 -11.34
N THR A 271 -17.25 -2.37 -10.23
CA THR A 271 -17.42 -0.98 -9.83
C THR A 271 -16.51 -0.06 -10.64
N PRO A 272 -17.02 1.01 -11.29
CA PRO A 272 -16.20 2.00 -11.99
C PRO A 272 -15.32 2.81 -11.03
N ASP A 273 -14.12 3.23 -11.48
CA ASP A 273 -13.16 4.01 -10.68
C ASP A 273 -13.74 5.31 -10.12
N ALA A 274 -14.50 6.05 -10.93
CA ALA A 274 -15.17 7.27 -10.50
C ALA A 274 -16.21 7.03 -9.39
N THR A 275 -16.86 5.86 -9.38
CA THR A 275 -17.78 5.46 -8.30
C THR A 275 -17.01 5.06 -7.07
N MET A 276 -15.92 4.30 -7.24
CA MET A 276 -15.05 3.91 -6.14
C MET A 276 -14.44 5.12 -5.42
N LEU A 277 -14.00 6.14 -6.17
CA LEU A 277 -13.49 7.39 -5.63
C LEU A 277 -14.48 8.04 -4.65
N LYS A 278 -15.78 8.04 -4.97
CA LYS A 278 -16.84 8.62 -4.13
C LYS A 278 -17.00 7.93 -2.78
N PHE A 279 -16.59 6.66 -2.66
CA PHE A 279 -16.63 5.93 -1.39
C PHE A 279 -15.47 6.31 -0.48
N THR A 280 -14.42 6.91 -1.00
CA THR A 280 -13.18 7.19 -0.27
C THR A 280 -13.26 8.47 0.56
N THR A 281 -12.41 8.53 1.60
CA THR A 281 -12.19 9.76 2.39
C THR A 281 -11.55 10.86 1.55
N LEU A 282 -10.82 10.50 0.49
CA LEU A 282 -10.22 11.43 -0.45
C LEU A 282 -11.26 12.31 -1.17
N TYR A 283 -12.47 11.75 -1.41
CA TYR A 283 -13.57 12.50 -2.03
C TYR A 283 -14.41 13.28 -1.00
N LYS A 284 -14.63 12.68 0.20
CA LYS A 284 -15.69 13.15 1.11
C LYS A 284 -15.27 14.28 2.05
N ARG A 285 -14.00 14.37 2.48
CA ARG A 285 -13.61 15.22 3.62
C ARG A 285 -12.22 15.83 3.56
N THR A 286 -11.59 15.98 2.38
CA THR A 286 -10.14 16.20 2.38
C THR A 286 -9.61 17.36 1.55
N TRP A 287 -10.44 18.33 1.17
CA TRP A 287 -9.98 19.51 0.44
C TRP A 287 -8.80 20.22 1.15
N TRP A 288 -8.78 20.25 2.48
CA TRP A 288 -7.69 20.86 3.27
C TRP A 288 -6.36 20.12 3.09
N ARG A 289 -6.38 18.86 2.74
CA ARG A 289 -5.17 18.08 2.39
C ARG A 289 -4.49 18.56 1.12
N PHE A 290 -5.22 19.30 0.31
CA PHE A 290 -4.73 19.86 -0.95
C PHE A 290 -4.41 21.36 -0.86
N VAL A 291 -4.55 22.00 0.30
CA VAL A 291 -4.23 23.42 0.48
C VAL A 291 -2.85 23.54 1.12
N SER A 292 -1.99 24.38 0.56
CA SER A 292 -0.75 24.78 1.18
C SER A 292 -1.05 25.65 2.40
N GLU A 293 -0.57 25.25 3.55
CA GLU A 293 -0.72 26.03 4.78
C GLU A 293 0.08 27.36 4.72
N GLN A 294 1.13 27.39 3.90
CA GLN A 294 2.02 28.55 3.78
C GLN A 294 1.55 29.55 2.72
N THR A 295 1.11 29.08 1.56
CA THR A 295 0.80 29.93 0.41
C THR A 295 -0.69 29.99 0.08
N GLY A 296 -1.52 29.15 0.69
CA GLY A 296 -2.92 28.97 0.30
C GLY A 296 -3.09 28.31 -1.10
N GLU A 297 -2.01 27.97 -1.77
CA GLU A 297 -2.05 27.34 -3.09
C GLU A 297 -2.72 25.96 -3.00
N LEU A 298 -3.53 25.62 -4.01
CA LEU A 298 -4.22 24.35 -4.08
C LEU A 298 -3.37 23.33 -4.85
N TYR A 299 -2.86 22.34 -4.15
CA TYR A 299 -2.26 21.14 -4.75
C TYR A 299 -3.30 20.31 -5.53
N TYR A 300 -2.83 19.38 -6.34
CA TYR A 300 -3.69 18.51 -7.15
C TYR A 300 -3.08 17.13 -7.39
N LEU A 301 -3.93 16.20 -7.82
CA LEU A 301 -3.58 14.91 -8.37
C LEU A 301 -3.79 14.89 -9.88
N LEU A 302 -3.11 13.98 -10.56
CA LEU A 302 -3.34 13.67 -11.98
C LEU A 302 -4.09 12.33 -12.06
N GLY A 303 -5.26 12.34 -12.68
CA GLY A 303 -6.10 11.17 -12.84
C GLY A 303 -6.53 10.92 -14.28
N ASP A 304 -7.04 9.72 -14.55
CA ASP A 304 -7.56 9.34 -15.86
C ASP A 304 -8.81 10.13 -16.26
N ALA A 305 -9.12 10.11 -17.55
CA ALA A 305 -10.34 10.71 -18.12
C ALA A 305 -11.64 10.11 -17.53
N GLY A 306 -11.58 8.88 -17.01
CA GLY A 306 -12.70 8.23 -16.34
C GLY A 306 -13.09 8.85 -15.00
N PHE A 307 -12.20 9.63 -14.38
CA PHE A 307 -12.52 10.41 -13.19
C PHE A 307 -13.21 11.73 -13.55
N GLY A 308 -13.95 12.29 -12.61
CA GLY A 308 -14.47 13.66 -12.73
C GLY A 308 -13.34 14.70 -12.61
N LEU A 309 -13.51 15.85 -13.27
CA LEU A 309 -12.60 16.99 -13.12
C LEU A 309 -12.94 17.76 -11.83
N PHE A 310 -11.96 17.88 -10.91
CA PHE A 310 -12.04 18.65 -9.67
C PHE A 310 -10.84 19.59 -9.55
N GLN A 311 -10.92 20.60 -8.69
CA GLN A 311 -9.79 21.50 -8.46
C GLN A 311 -8.56 20.78 -7.91
N TRP A 312 -8.77 19.67 -7.19
CA TRP A 312 -7.74 18.81 -6.60
C TRP A 312 -7.45 17.55 -7.44
N LEU A 313 -8.21 17.30 -8.52
CA LEU A 313 -8.00 16.15 -9.40
C LEU A 313 -8.16 16.60 -10.85
N LEU A 314 -7.03 16.73 -11.54
CA LEU A 314 -6.97 17.17 -12.93
C LEU A 314 -6.91 15.95 -13.86
N THR A 315 -7.81 15.98 -14.85
CA THR A 315 -7.95 14.92 -15.86
C THR A 315 -7.60 15.47 -17.25
N PRO A 316 -7.28 14.62 -18.23
CA PRO A 316 -6.99 15.08 -19.59
C PRO A 316 -8.23 15.72 -20.24
N PHE A 317 -7.99 16.53 -21.27
CA PHE A 317 -9.06 17.05 -22.12
C PHE A 317 -9.65 15.91 -22.95
N SER A 318 -10.96 15.71 -22.86
CA SER A 318 -11.66 14.70 -23.67
C SER A 318 -11.65 15.06 -25.16
N ALA A 319 -11.95 14.08 -26.01
CA ALA A 319 -12.08 14.30 -27.46
C ALA A 319 -13.10 15.39 -27.78
N ASP A 320 -14.25 15.40 -27.09
CA ASP A 320 -15.30 16.39 -27.30
C ASP A 320 -14.89 17.80 -26.84
N GLN A 321 -14.16 17.90 -25.74
CA GLN A 321 -13.59 19.16 -25.28
C GLN A 321 -12.60 19.71 -26.31
N ARG A 322 -11.72 18.87 -26.86
CA ARG A 322 -10.77 19.29 -27.92
C ARG A 322 -11.47 19.68 -29.22
N LYS A 323 -12.57 18.98 -29.60
CA LYS A 323 -13.39 19.38 -30.75
C LYS A 323 -13.94 20.79 -30.57
N LYS A 324 -14.44 21.15 -29.38
CA LYS A 324 -14.95 22.51 -29.09
C LYS A 324 -13.86 23.58 -29.15
N LEU A 325 -12.59 23.21 -28.91
CA LEU A 325 -11.45 24.12 -28.96
C LEU A 325 -10.90 24.33 -30.39
N ARG A 326 -11.46 23.67 -31.43
CA ARG A 326 -10.99 23.83 -32.83
C ARG A 326 -11.07 25.28 -33.36
N LEU A 327 -12.00 26.09 -32.84
CA LEU A 327 -12.14 27.49 -33.18
C LEU A 327 -11.11 28.40 -32.52
N ASP A 328 -10.35 27.87 -31.52
CA ASP A 328 -9.25 28.55 -30.85
C ASP A 328 -7.96 27.68 -30.97
N PRO A 329 -7.18 27.88 -32.05
CA PRO A 329 -5.97 27.07 -32.29
C PRO A 329 -4.94 27.13 -31.16
N ARG A 330 -4.88 28.25 -30.41
CA ARG A 330 -3.96 28.40 -29.27
C ARG A 330 -4.38 27.48 -28.12
N ARG A 331 -5.64 27.52 -27.73
CA ARG A 331 -6.19 26.65 -26.66
C ARG A 331 -6.18 25.18 -27.05
N LEU A 332 -6.45 24.87 -28.31
CA LEU A 332 -6.37 23.51 -28.80
C LEU A 332 -4.94 22.94 -28.64
N ARG A 333 -3.92 23.70 -29.06
CA ARG A 333 -2.51 23.31 -28.90
C ARG A 333 -2.14 23.13 -27.43
N ASN A 334 -2.58 24.06 -26.55
CA ASN A 334 -2.37 23.93 -25.11
C ASN A 334 -2.96 22.61 -24.56
N ALA A 335 -4.17 22.25 -24.98
CA ALA A 335 -4.85 21.03 -24.56
C ALA A 335 -4.16 19.75 -25.06
N ILE A 336 -3.61 19.77 -26.27
CA ILE A 336 -2.85 18.65 -26.83
C ILE A 336 -1.56 18.44 -26.03
N VAL A 337 -0.74 19.50 -25.88
CA VAL A 337 0.51 19.44 -25.11
C VAL A 337 0.27 18.99 -23.66
N TYR A 338 -0.78 19.52 -23.03
CA TYR A 338 -1.17 19.10 -21.68
C TYR A 338 -1.49 17.60 -21.64
N ASN A 339 -2.28 17.08 -22.59
CA ASN A 339 -2.64 15.67 -22.60
C ASN A 339 -1.42 14.76 -22.75
N ASP A 340 -0.45 15.12 -23.58
CA ASP A 340 0.78 14.35 -23.80
C ASP A 340 1.62 14.29 -22.51
N VAL A 341 1.86 15.44 -21.90
CA VAL A 341 2.64 15.55 -20.68
C VAL A 341 1.92 14.89 -19.50
N HIS A 342 0.59 15.05 -19.42
CA HIS A 342 -0.25 14.39 -18.43
C HIS A 342 -0.20 12.86 -18.55
N ALA A 343 -0.26 12.33 -19.77
CA ALA A 343 -0.14 10.89 -20.00
C ALA A 343 1.23 10.36 -19.55
N GLY A 344 2.32 11.09 -19.85
CA GLY A 344 3.66 10.77 -19.40
C GLY A 344 3.78 10.70 -17.87
N ALA A 345 3.16 11.65 -17.16
CA ALA A 345 3.16 11.64 -15.69
C ALA A 345 2.37 10.44 -15.11
N ARG A 346 1.27 10.05 -15.74
CA ARG A 346 0.45 8.92 -15.28
C ARG A 346 1.14 7.55 -15.39
N VAL A 347 2.16 7.42 -16.22
CA VAL A 347 2.98 6.19 -16.29
C VAL A 347 3.53 5.80 -14.91
N LEU A 348 3.74 6.76 -14.02
CA LEU A 348 4.23 6.50 -12.66
C LEU A 348 3.31 5.57 -11.86
N ILE A 349 2.00 5.79 -11.87
CA ILE A 349 1.08 4.93 -11.12
C ILE A 349 0.95 3.54 -11.75
N GLU A 350 1.03 3.44 -13.08
CA GLU A 350 1.04 2.17 -13.81
C GLU A 350 2.29 1.36 -13.45
N GLN A 351 3.46 2.03 -13.40
CA GLN A 351 4.71 1.42 -12.96
C GLN A 351 4.66 1.00 -11.49
N ALA A 352 4.09 1.83 -10.60
CA ALA A 352 3.92 1.47 -9.19
C ALA A 352 3.09 0.20 -9.02
N PHE A 353 1.99 0.06 -9.78
CA PHE A 353 1.20 -1.17 -9.81
C PHE A 353 1.97 -2.35 -10.42
N GLY A 354 2.78 -2.11 -11.42
CA GLY A 354 3.67 -3.11 -12.02
C GLY A 354 4.66 -3.65 -11.00
N ILE A 355 5.38 -2.77 -10.29
CA ILE A 355 6.33 -3.13 -9.23
C ILE A 355 5.64 -3.91 -8.13
N LEU A 356 4.48 -3.42 -7.64
CA LEU A 356 3.69 -4.09 -6.61
C LEU A 356 3.34 -5.53 -6.99
N LYS A 357 2.77 -5.74 -8.20
CA LYS A 357 2.29 -7.06 -8.66
C LYS A 357 3.41 -8.00 -9.06
N ASN A 358 4.53 -7.49 -9.56
CA ASN A 358 5.69 -8.30 -9.93
C ASN A 358 6.48 -8.75 -8.71
N ARG A 359 6.54 -7.93 -7.67
CA ARG A 359 7.17 -8.33 -6.40
C ARG A 359 6.30 -9.34 -5.64
N TRP A 360 5.00 -9.08 -5.51
CA TRP A 360 4.06 -9.91 -4.75
C TRP A 360 3.14 -10.66 -5.70
N LEU A 361 3.63 -11.82 -6.20
CA LEU A 361 2.95 -12.58 -7.26
C LEU A 361 1.55 -13.08 -6.87
N ILE A 362 1.23 -13.15 -5.56
CA ILE A 362 -0.12 -13.48 -5.11
C ILE A 362 -1.18 -12.49 -5.66
N LEU A 363 -0.77 -11.25 -5.95
CA LEU A 363 -1.65 -10.23 -6.53
C LEU A 363 -1.98 -10.46 -8.02
N LYS A 364 -1.27 -11.38 -8.70
CA LYS A 364 -1.63 -11.80 -10.06
C LYS A 364 -2.94 -12.60 -10.08
N CYS A 365 -3.15 -13.45 -9.03
CA CYS A 365 -4.44 -14.12 -8.79
C CYS A 365 -4.51 -14.62 -7.34
N ILE A 366 -5.31 -13.97 -6.50
CA ILE A 366 -5.44 -14.36 -5.10
C ILE A 366 -6.18 -15.70 -5.00
N PRO A 367 -5.57 -16.75 -4.43
CA PRO A 367 -6.13 -18.09 -4.37
C PRO A 367 -7.12 -18.25 -3.21
N THR A 368 -8.12 -17.36 -3.11
CA THR A 368 -9.16 -17.45 -2.08
C THR A 368 -10.56 -17.24 -2.63
N ARG A 369 -11.48 -18.10 -2.20
CA ARG A 369 -12.93 -17.93 -2.44
C ARG A 369 -13.59 -17.08 -1.34
N ARG A 370 -12.86 -16.80 -0.26
CA ARG A 370 -13.36 -15.98 0.87
C ARG A 370 -13.03 -14.53 0.62
N PHE A 371 -13.99 -13.79 0.13
CA PHE A 371 -13.88 -12.37 -0.19
C PHE A 371 -13.16 -11.56 0.90
N LYS A 372 -13.52 -11.74 2.18
CA LYS A 372 -12.92 -10.99 3.29
C LYS A 372 -11.39 -11.13 3.43
N ARG A 373 -10.80 -12.20 2.87
CA ARG A 373 -9.34 -12.41 2.90
C ARG A 373 -8.59 -11.62 1.82
N ALA A 374 -9.25 -11.34 0.69
CA ALA A 374 -8.58 -10.67 -0.42
C ALA A 374 -8.10 -9.25 -0.08
N PRO A 375 -8.90 -8.35 0.52
CA PRO A 375 -8.43 -7.04 0.96
C PRO A 375 -7.30 -7.11 1.99
N THR A 376 -7.33 -8.08 2.91
CA THR A 376 -6.25 -8.28 3.90
C THR A 376 -4.93 -8.63 3.22
N ILE A 377 -4.95 -9.56 2.25
CA ILE A 377 -3.77 -9.93 1.46
C ILE A 377 -3.26 -8.71 0.67
N ILE A 378 -4.16 -7.98 0.01
CA ILE A 378 -3.81 -6.79 -0.77
C ILE A 378 -3.16 -5.74 0.13
N ASN A 379 -3.77 -5.42 1.28
CA ASN A 379 -3.22 -4.44 2.22
C ASN A 379 -1.86 -4.85 2.78
N ALA A 380 -1.63 -6.14 3.03
CA ALA A 380 -0.33 -6.65 3.44
C ALA A 380 0.74 -6.43 2.35
N CYS A 381 0.42 -6.75 1.09
CA CYS A 381 1.34 -6.51 -0.03
C CYS A 381 1.64 -5.03 -0.25
N VAL A 382 0.63 -4.16 -0.10
CA VAL A 382 0.79 -2.69 -0.22
C VAL A 382 1.64 -2.14 0.93
N ALA A 383 1.44 -2.62 2.15
CA ALA A 383 2.27 -2.24 3.28
C ALA A 383 3.73 -2.64 3.06
N LEU A 384 3.96 -3.87 2.63
CA LEU A 384 5.29 -4.37 2.29
C LEU A 384 5.94 -3.60 1.12
N HIS A 385 5.16 -3.21 0.10
CA HIS A 385 5.66 -2.41 -1.02
C HIS A 385 6.25 -1.09 -0.53
N ASN A 386 5.50 -0.31 0.25
CA ASN A 386 6.01 0.95 0.80
C ASN A 386 7.15 0.72 1.78
N TYR A 387 7.03 -0.29 2.65
CA TYR A 387 8.07 -0.63 3.61
C TYR A 387 9.41 -0.92 2.92
N CYS A 388 9.38 -1.71 1.86
CA CYS A 388 10.57 -2.02 1.07
C CYS A 388 11.16 -0.78 0.39
N ILE A 389 10.32 0.11 -0.16
CA ILE A 389 10.80 1.38 -0.75
C ILE A 389 11.50 2.23 0.32
N PHE A 390 10.92 2.34 1.53
CA PHE A 390 11.49 3.13 2.62
C PHE A 390 12.81 2.54 3.16
N HIS A 391 13.00 1.23 2.99
CA HIS A 391 14.25 0.55 3.33
C HIS A 391 15.22 0.40 2.14
N ASN A 392 15.03 1.17 1.06
CA ASN A 392 15.86 1.12 -0.16
C ASN A 392 15.95 -0.27 -0.82
N ASP A 393 14.97 -1.13 -0.54
CA ASP A 393 14.83 -2.43 -1.18
C ASP A 393 13.91 -2.31 -2.39
N VAL A 394 14.41 -1.67 -3.45
CA VAL A 394 13.66 -1.46 -4.70
C VAL A 394 13.66 -2.75 -5.51
N TRP A 395 12.48 -3.19 -5.95
CA TRP A 395 12.33 -4.34 -6.84
C TRP A 395 12.60 -3.92 -8.28
N GLU A 396 13.69 -4.43 -8.85
CA GLU A 396 14.00 -4.30 -10.28
C GLU A 396 13.41 -5.51 -10.98
N SER A 397 12.48 -5.31 -11.91
CA SER A 397 12.02 -6.40 -12.76
C SER A 397 13.14 -6.75 -13.75
N GLU A 398 13.53 -8.01 -13.80
CA GLU A 398 14.51 -8.52 -14.78
C GLU A 398 14.05 -8.32 -16.24
N GLU A 399 12.80 -7.94 -16.47
CA GLU A 399 12.20 -7.61 -17.77
C GLU A 399 12.41 -6.14 -18.22
N ARG A 400 13.18 -5.34 -17.49
CA ARG A 400 13.44 -3.94 -17.86
C ARG A 400 14.68 -3.71 -18.72
N ASP A 401 15.34 -4.74 -19.19
CA ASP A 401 16.52 -4.55 -20.07
C ASP A 401 16.18 -3.92 -21.43
N ASP A 402 14.91 -3.83 -21.82
CA ASP A 402 14.48 -3.27 -23.11
C ASP A 402 13.88 -1.86 -23.04
N ALA A 403 13.74 -1.25 -21.86
CA ALA A 403 13.22 0.10 -21.72
C ALA A 403 14.33 1.08 -21.35
N GLN A 404 14.82 1.77 -22.37
CA GLN A 404 15.74 2.90 -22.32
C GLN A 404 15.71 3.72 -21.03
N GLY A 405 16.84 3.70 -20.30
CA GLY A 405 17.47 4.86 -19.69
C GLY A 405 16.64 5.73 -18.76
N TYR A 406 15.98 5.21 -17.73
CA TYR A 406 15.64 6.05 -16.58
C TYR A 406 16.89 6.20 -15.70
N GLY A 407 17.50 7.36 -15.84
CA GLY A 407 18.73 7.74 -15.20
C GLY A 407 18.74 7.57 -13.67
N ARG A 408 19.97 7.57 -13.15
CA ARG A 408 20.40 7.47 -11.75
C ARG A 408 19.34 7.86 -10.74
N LYS A 409 19.09 6.98 -9.75
CA LYS A 409 18.16 7.17 -8.62
C LYS A 409 18.28 8.60 -8.08
N PRO A 410 17.20 9.38 -8.04
CA PRO A 410 17.25 10.73 -7.48
C PRO A 410 17.70 10.68 -6.02
N ARG A 411 18.58 11.59 -5.62
CA ARG A 411 19.18 11.63 -4.27
C ARG A 411 18.17 11.73 -3.13
N TRP A 412 16.97 12.26 -3.39
CA TRP A 412 15.86 12.35 -2.44
C TRP A 412 15.17 10.99 -2.11
N LEU A 413 15.35 9.97 -2.96
CA LEU A 413 14.92 8.59 -2.70
C LEU A 413 15.65 7.96 -1.49
N LEU A 414 16.79 8.55 -1.08
CA LEU A 414 17.69 8.01 -0.05
C LEU A 414 17.47 8.62 1.34
N THR A 415 16.53 9.53 1.52
CA THR A 415 16.25 10.10 2.84
C THR A 415 15.45 9.12 3.65
N LYS A 416 16.08 8.54 4.68
CA LYS A 416 15.41 7.67 5.67
C LYS A 416 14.20 8.39 6.27
N PRO A 417 13.03 7.74 6.39
CA PRO A 417 11.92 8.32 7.10
C PRO A 417 12.34 8.58 8.55
N ARG A 418 12.24 9.85 8.98
CA ARG A 418 12.41 10.20 10.38
C ARG A 418 11.34 9.48 11.19
N ARG A 419 11.71 8.98 12.39
CA ARG A 419 10.81 8.34 13.36
C ARG A 419 9.47 9.08 13.42
N PHE A 420 8.37 8.35 13.17
CA PHE A 420 7.01 8.86 13.20
C PHE A 420 6.71 9.52 14.54
N ARG A 421 6.60 10.86 14.56
CA ARG A 421 5.99 11.58 15.67
C ARG A 421 4.48 11.63 15.43
N ARG A 422 3.70 11.23 16.42
CA ARG A 422 2.25 11.42 16.44
C ARG A 422 1.95 12.92 16.35
N HIS A 423 1.27 13.34 15.30
CA HIS A 423 0.64 14.66 15.27
C HIS A 423 -0.84 14.50 15.62
N THR A 424 -1.21 15.09 16.76
CA THR A 424 -2.61 15.34 17.12
C THR A 424 -3.11 16.46 16.23
N HIS A 425 -4.01 16.16 15.31
CA HIS A 425 -4.63 17.17 14.45
C HIS A 425 -5.69 17.92 15.24
N THR A 426 -5.46 19.20 15.51
CA THR A 426 -6.50 20.16 15.92
C THR A 426 -7.43 20.42 14.73
N LYS A 427 -8.71 20.11 14.91
CA LYS A 427 -9.76 20.37 13.94
C LYS A 427 -10.09 21.86 13.89
N THR A 428 -9.47 22.61 13.01
CA THR A 428 -9.96 23.92 12.60
C THR A 428 -10.14 23.93 11.08
N GLY A 429 -11.32 23.58 10.63
CA GLY A 429 -11.65 23.58 9.21
C GLY A 429 -13.05 24.13 8.98
N SER A 430 -13.15 25.27 8.30
CA SER A 430 -14.39 25.86 7.82
C SER A 430 -15.22 24.84 7.02
N LYS A 431 -16.53 24.77 7.31
CA LYS A 431 -17.47 23.84 6.71
C LYS A 431 -17.83 24.12 5.23
N ASN A 432 -17.32 25.20 4.63
CA ASN A 432 -17.75 25.69 3.31
C ASN A 432 -16.57 25.77 2.31
N ALA A 433 -16.04 24.63 1.87
CA ALA A 433 -15.06 24.65 0.81
C ALA A 433 -15.71 24.39 -0.57
N PRO A 434 -15.31 25.11 -1.63
CA PRO A 434 -15.85 24.95 -2.98
C PRO A 434 -15.23 23.73 -3.69
N VAL A 435 -15.42 22.53 -3.12
CA VAL A 435 -14.77 21.29 -3.58
C VAL A 435 -15.26 20.83 -4.96
N HIS A 436 -16.42 21.30 -5.41
CA HIS A 436 -17.08 20.81 -6.62
C HIS A 436 -17.34 21.88 -7.69
N ASN A 437 -16.67 23.02 -7.64
CA ASN A 437 -16.84 24.05 -8.67
C ASN A 437 -16.15 23.63 -9.97
N LYS A 438 -16.93 23.11 -10.92
CA LYS A 438 -16.45 22.63 -12.24
C LYS A 438 -15.77 23.74 -13.06
N ASN A 439 -16.25 24.99 -12.96
CA ASN A 439 -15.67 26.11 -13.70
C ASN A 439 -14.28 26.46 -13.15
N ALA A 440 -14.12 26.50 -11.84
CA ALA A 440 -12.82 26.72 -11.20
C ALA A 440 -11.82 25.57 -11.49
N ALA A 441 -12.29 24.33 -11.52
CA ALA A 441 -11.48 23.18 -11.92
C ALA A 441 -11.04 23.27 -13.39
N ALA A 442 -11.93 23.67 -14.29
CA ALA A 442 -11.61 23.88 -15.70
C ALA A 442 -10.63 25.05 -15.88
N ALA A 443 -10.82 26.16 -15.16
CA ALA A 443 -9.89 27.30 -15.17
C ALA A 443 -8.49 26.89 -14.71
N LYS A 444 -8.38 26.15 -13.61
CA LYS A 444 -7.09 25.64 -13.10
C LYS A 444 -6.39 24.75 -14.13
N ARG A 445 -7.11 23.80 -14.75
CA ARG A 445 -6.53 22.94 -15.79
C ARG A 445 -6.09 23.74 -17.02
N ASN A 446 -6.87 24.72 -17.48
CA ASN A 446 -6.52 25.58 -18.61
C ASN A 446 -5.26 26.42 -18.32
N SER A 447 -5.15 27.00 -17.12
CA SER A 447 -3.98 27.75 -16.69
C SER A 447 -2.74 26.84 -16.64
N LEU A 448 -2.86 25.62 -16.12
CA LEU A 448 -1.77 24.65 -16.12
C LEU A 448 -1.35 24.25 -17.55
N ALA A 449 -2.32 24.03 -18.45
CA ALA A 449 -2.03 23.71 -19.85
C ALA A 449 -1.28 24.84 -20.56
N GLU A 450 -1.63 26.08 -20.29
CA GLU A 450 -0.90 27.25 -20.82
C GLU A 450 0.52 27.36 -20.24
N HIS A 451 0.66 27.16 -18.92
CA HIS A 451 1.97 27.14 -18.27
C HIS A 451 2.91 26.07 -18.83
N ILE A 452 2.43 24.83 -18.97
CA ILE A 452 3.22 23.71 -19.53
C ILE A 452 3.69 24.04 -20.95
N ARG A 453 2.83 24.60 -21.78
CA ARG A 453 3.21 25.01 -23.13
C ARG A 453 4.27 26.11 -23.12
N THR A 454 4.14 27.12 -22.25
CA THR A 454 5.11 28.19 -22.13
C THR A 454 6.48 27.62 -21.76
N LEU A 455 6.54 26.71 -20.78
CA LEU A 455 7.77 26.05 -20.37
C LEU A 455 8.37 25.19 -21.51
N ARG A 456 7.54 24.49 -22.28
CA ARG A 456 7.98 23.66 -23.40
C ARG A 456 8.58 24.50 -24.52
N ASN A 457 7.97 25.63 -24.85
CA ASN A 457 8.49 26.57 -25.85
C ASN A 457 9.83 27.18 -25.39
N ALA A 458 9.95 27.53 -24.10
CA ALA A 458 11.19 28.06 -23.54
C ALA A 458 12.34 27.03 -23.56
N ALA A 459 12.03 25.73 -23.51
CA ALA A 459 12.98 24.63 -23.63
C ALA A 459 13.37 24.30 -25.09
N GLY A 460 12.92 25.07 -26.08
CA GLY A 460 13.26 24.87 -27.48
C GLY A 460 12.49 23.79 -28.22
N HIS A 461 11.45 23.24 -27.61
CA HIS A 461 10.57 22.23 -28.20
C HIS A 461 9.35 22.89 -28.86
N SER A 462 9.54 23.55 -30.01
CA SER A 462 8.43 24.05 -30.84
C SER A 462 7.86 22.94 -31.71
N TRP A 463 6.53 23.01 -31.97
CA TRP A 463 5.83 22.18 -32.96
C TRP A 463 6.04 22.74 -34.36
#